data_e3796f7ac4f2b3e67500bf7dd9fc93b2
#
_entry.id   e3796f7ac4f2b3e67500bf7dd9fc93b2
#
_cell.length_a   1.000
_cell.length_b   1.000
_cell.length_c   1.000
_cell.angle_alpha   90.00
_cell.angle_beta   90.00
_cell.angle_gamma   90.00
#
_symmetry.space_group_name_H-M   'P 1'
#
loop_
_entity.id
_entity.type
_entity.pdbx_description
1 polymer ?
#
loop_
_entity_poly.entity_id
_entity_poly.type
_entity_poly.pdbx_seq_one_letter_code
_entity_poly.pdbx_strand_id
1 'polypeptide(L)'
;MLLSSSDAFGRLMFSYKEISELAGHTSRVSSLLEVMDDLLAGRFEKKLVSSASTEENAEVLSGRGKVIESDAIEFTDVPIVSPNGDVLVRKLSFTVNPGDHLLIVGPNGCGKSSLFRILGGLWPVYGGTVKKPPFQDIFYIPQRPYLSRGTLRQQVIYPDGVREMRAKGITDADLYEVLSVVEIESVVDRPGGWDAEEEWRDVLSGGLQQRIAMARLFYHRPKFAILDECTSSVTLEIEKVMYETAKKLGTTLMTVSHRRSLWKYHQKILQFDGQGGYIFTGLDWERRLKLEE
;
A
#
# COMPACT_ATOMS: atom_id res chain seq x y z
N MET A 1 45.66 -12.63 -41.53
CA MET A 1 44.84 -13.72 -40.99
C MET A 1 44.63 -13.67 -39.49
N LEU A 2 45.63 -13.46 -38.63
CA LEU A 2 45.46 -13.42 -37.17
C LEU A 2 44.53 -12.30 -36.67
N LEU A 3 44.57 -11.10 -37.24
CA LEU A 3 43.73 -9.97 -36.88
C LEU A 3 42.23 -10.22 -37.18
N SER A 4 41.92 -10.86 -38.30
CA SER A 4 40.54 -11.19 -38.68
C SER A 4 39.91 -12.26 -37.78
N SER A 5 40.74 -13.18 -37.26
CA SER A 5 40.29 -14.21 -36.31
C SER A 5 39.99 -13.61 -34.91
N SER A 6 40.79 -12.63 -34.48
CA SER A 6 40.59 -11.93 -33.23
C SER A 6 39.26 -11.10 -33.25
N ASP A 7 38.98 -10.42 -34.37
CA ASP A 7 37.75 -9.68 -34.55
C ASP A 7 36.52 -10.60 -34.62
N ALA A 8 36.64 -11.76 -35.23
CA ALA A 8 35.55 -12.74 -35.24
C ALA A 8 35.25 -13.29 -33.85
N PHE A 9 36.28 -13.54 -33.04
CA PHE A 9 36.12 -13.99 -31.66
C PHE A 9 35.52 -12.93 -30.80
N GLY A 10 35.93 -11.67 -30.97
CA GLY A 10 35.31 -10.52 -30.26
C GLY A 10 33.80 -10.37 -30.56
N ARG A 11 33.40 -10.51 -31.82
CA ARG A 11 31.99 -10.50 -32.23
C ARG A 11 31.21 -11.66 -31.64
N LEU A 12 31.75 -12.85 -31.58
CA LEU A 12 31.10 -14.00 -30.94
C LEU A 12 30.90 -13.78 -29.44
N MET A 13 31.90 -13.27 -28.74
CA MET A 13 31.79 -12.94 -27.32
C MET A 13 30.76 -11.85 -27.05
N PHE A 14 30.71 -10.83 -27.90
CA PHE A 14 29.72 -9.77 -27.80
C PHE A 14 28.30 -10.30 -28.04
N SER A 15 28.08 -11.09 -29.09
CA SER A 15 26.79 -11.72 -29.37
C SER A 15 26.33 -12.64 -28.24
N TYR A 16 27.25 -13.40 -27.63
CA TYR A 16 26.92 -14.23 -26.46
C TYR A 16 26.43 -13.40 -25.28
N LYS A 17 27.09 -12.25 -25.02
CA LYS A 17 26.66 -11.33 -23.96
C LYS A 17 25.26 -10.77 -24.22
N GLU A 18 24.97 -10.31 -25.44
CA GLU A 18 23.67 -9.80 -25.85
C GLU A 18 22.57 -10.86 -25.72
N ILE A 19 22.83 -12.09 -26.14
CA ILE A 19 21.88 -13.20 -26.02
C ILE A 19 21.64 -13.54 -24.55
N SER A 20 22.65 -13.52 -23.70
CA SER A 20 22.51 -13.75 -22.26
C SER A 20 21.68 -12.67 -21.59
N GLU A 21 21.86 -11.41 -21.96
CA GLU A 21 21.11 -10.28 -21.48
C GLU A 21 19.64 -10.35 -21.92
N LEU A 22 19.40 -10.65 -23.19
CA LEU A 22 18.05 -10.87 -23.72
C LEU A 22 17.35 -12.04 -23.02
N ALA A 23 18.05 -13.16 -22.82
CA ALA A 23 17.52 -14.30 -22.07
C ALA A 23 17.13 -13.92 -20.63
N GLY A 24 17.96 -13.09 -19.96
CA GLY A 24 17.67 -12.58 -18.63
C GLY A 24 16.42 -11.70 -18.59
N HIS A 25 16.24 -10.80 -19.55
CA HIS A 25 15.04 -9.97 -19.66
C HIS A 25 13.79 -10.79 -19.97
N THR A 26 13.89 -11.71 -20.92
CA THR A 26 12.78 -12.60 -21.29
C THR A 26 12.34 -13.48 -20.12
N SER A 27 13.29 -14.05 -19.37
CA SER A 27 12.98 -14.85 -18.19
C SER A 27 12.21 -14.07 -17.13
N ARG A 28 12.56 -12.80 -16.89
CA ARG A 28 11.83 -11.95 -15.93
C ARG A 28 10.40 -11.68 -16.35
N VAL A 29 10.18 -11.40 -17.64
CA VAL A 29 8.84 -11.18 -18.18
C VAL A 29 8.02 -12.47 -18.12
N SER A 30 8.60 -13.62 -18.51
CA SER A 30 7.92 -14.92 -18.42
C SER A 30 7.50 -15.24 -16.98
N SER A 31 8.41 -15.07 -16.02
CA SER A 31 8.10 -15.30 -14.60
C SER A 31 7.00 -14.39 -14.08
N LEU A 32 6.96 -13.14 -14.54
CA LEU A 32 5.86 -12.21 -14.16
C LEU A 32 4.52 -12.69 -14.71
N LEU A 33 4.46 -13.09 -15.97
CA LEU A 33 3.24 -13.59 -16.60
C LEU A 33 2.76 -14.90 -15.94
N GLU A 34 3.67 -15.82 -15.64
CA GLU A 34 3.36 -17.07 -14.93
C GLU A 34 2.73 -16.78 -13.55
N VAL A 35 3.30 -15.85 -12.78
CA VAL A 35 2.75 -15.44 -11.48
C VAL A 35 1.37 -14.80 -11.63
N MET A 36 1.15 -13.99 -12.65
CA MET A 36 -0.16 -13.40 -12.93
C MET A 36 -1.20 -14.46 -13.25
N ASP A 37 -0.87 -15.44 -14.09
CA ASP A 37 -1.74 -16.55 -14.45
C ASP A 37 -2.08 -17.43 -13.24
N ASP A 38 -1.10 -17.68 -12.36
CA ASP A 38 -1.31 -18.43 -11.12
C ASP A 38 -2.23 -17.70 -10.15
N LEU A 39 -2.07 -16.37 -10.01
CA LEU A 39 -2.96 -15.54 -9.20
C LEU A 39 -4.40 -15.55 -9.75
N LEU A 40 -4.57 -15.40 -11.06
CA LEU A 40 -5.89 -15.45 -11.70
C LEU A 40 -6.57 -16.81 -11.54
N ALA A 41 -5.79 -17.90 -11.54
CA ALA A 41 -6.28 -19.27 -11.32
C ALA A 41 -6.47 -19.61 -9.83
N GLY A 42 -6.25 -18.65 -8.91
CA GLY A 42 -6.32 -18.89 -7.46
C GLY A 42 -5.21 -19.80 -6.91
N ARG A 43 -4.19 -20.09 -7.72
CA ARG A 43 -3.01 -20.86 -7.30
C ARG A 43 -1.99 -19.90 -6.72
N PHE A 44 -1.85 -19.88 -5.42
CA PHE A 44 -0.87 -19.07 -4.74
C PHE A 44 0.23 -19.97 -4.16
N GLU A 45 1.21 -20.33 -4.99
CA GLU A 45 2.43 -20.99 -4.53
C GLU A 45 3.54 -19.97 -4.37
N LYS A 46 3.85 -19.62 -3.13
CA LYS A 46 4.99 -18.78 -2.82
C LYS A 46 6.26 -19.62 -2.79
N LYS A 47 7.15 -19.42 -3.74
CA LYS A 47 8.51 -19.96 -3.64
C LYS A 47 9.24 -19.20 -2.53
N LEU A 48 9.54 -19.87 -1.43
CA LEU A 48 10.34 -19.35 -0.34
C LEU A 48 11.75 -19.06 -0.84
N VAL A 49 12.23 -17.85 -0.61
CA VAL A 49 13.56 -17.41 -1.06
C VAL A 49 14.66 -17.81 -0.07
N SER A 50 14.32 -18.22 1.15
CA SER A 50 15.28 -18.63 2.17
C SER A 50 14.96 -19.99 2.78
N SER A 51 16.01 -20.74 3.06
CA SER A 51 15.99 -22.03 3.78
C SER A 51 15.78 -21.90 5.29
N ALA A 52 15.40 -20.73 5.78
CA ALA A 52 15.28 -20.45 7.22
C ALA A 52 13.91 -20.82 7.81
N SER A 53 13.03 -21.52 7.08
CA SER A 53 11.78 -22.03 7.64
C SER A 53 12.08 -23.24 8.55
N THR A 54 11.99 -23.03 9.86
CA THR A 54 11.92 -24.13 10.81
C THR A 54 10.71 -25.01 10.51
N GLU A 55 10.71 -26.27 10.89
CA GLU A 55 9.55 -27.19 10.74
C GLU A 55 8.26 -26.56 11.26
N GLU A 56 8.34 -25.74 12.32
CA GLU A 56 7.21 -25.00 12.88
C GLU A 56 6.58 -23.95 11.94
N ASN A 57 7.37 -23.34 11.07
CA ASN A 57 6.85 -22.41 10.08
C ASN A 57 6.19 -23.15 8.90
N ALA A 58 6.68 -24.34 8.58
CA ALA A 58 6.12 -25.18 7.53
C ALA A 58 4.67 -25.58 7.83
N GLU A 59 4.35 -25.86 9.09
CA GLU A 59 2.97 -26.17 9.53
C GLU A 59 2.01 -25.01 9.24
N VAL A 60 2.40 -23.77 9.62
CA VAL A 60 1.59 -22.57 9.36
C VAL A 60 1.42 -22.33 7.85
N LEU A 61 2.50 -22.48 7.08
CA LEU A 61 2.50 -22.23 5.64
C LEU A 61 1.67 -23.24 4.84
N SER A 62 1.46 -24.45 5.36
CA SER A 62 0.60 -25.46 4.77
C SER A 62 -0.89 -25.18 5.02
N GLY A 63 -1.22 -24.36 6.00
CA GLY A 63 -2.59 -24.01 6.37
C GLY A 63 -3.29 -23.16 5.30
N ARG A 64 -4.62 -23.15 5.36
CA ARG A 64 -5.48 -22.26 4.54
C ARG A 64 -6.55 -21.67 5.44
N GLY A 65 -6.61 -20.34 5.46
CA GLY A 65 -7.65 -19.59 6.15
C GLY A 65 -8.84 -19.29 5.24
N LYS A 66 -9.82 -18.61 5.82
CA LYS A 66 -11.04 -18.21 5.12
C LYS A 66 -11.08 -16.69 4.95
N VAL A 67 -11.57 -16.23 3.80
CA VAL A 67 -11.87 -14.82 3.56
C VAL A 67 -13.38 -14.71 3.36
N ILE A 68 -14.04 -13.84 4.13
CA ILE A 68 -15.49 -13.64 4.13
C ILE A 68 -15.76 -12.16 3.89
N GLU A 69 -16.70 -11.85 3.00
CA GLU A 69 -17.14 -10.49 2.77
C GLU A 69 -17.95 -9.97 3.96
N SER A 70 -17.68 -8.74 4.41
CA SER A 70 -18.30 -8.12 5.58
C SER A 70 -18.18 -6.60 5.47
N ASP A 71 -19.05 -5.86 6.17
CA ASP A 71 -18.95 -4.40 6.27
C ASP A 71 -17.83 -3.94 7.24
N ALA A 72 -17.30 -4.82 8.07
CA ALA A 72 -16.22 -4.55 9.01
C ALA A 72 -14.95 -5.32 8.61
N ILE A 73 -13.81 -4.87 9.11
CA ILE A 73 -12.53 -5.61 9.01
C ILE A 73 -12.32 -6.37 10.31
N GLU A 74 -12.26 -7.69 10.23
CA GLU A 74 -12.05 -8.57 11.38
C GLU A 74 -11.02 -9.65 11.03
N PHE A 75 -10.03 -9.81 11.88
CA PHE A 75 -9.06 -10.89 11.86
C PHE A 75 -9.31 -11.78 13.07
N THR A 76 -9.42 -13.08 12.86
CA THR A 76 -9.60 -14.07 13.92
C THR A 76 -8.56 -15.17 13.74
N ASP A 77 -7.59 -15.22 14.65
CA ASP A 77 -6.49 -16.19 14.67
C ASP A 77 -5.70 -16.30 13.35
N VAL A 78 -5.46 -15.17 12.69
CA VAL A 78 -4.79 -15.11 11.39
C VAL A 78 -3.28 -15.00 11.56
N PRO A 79 -2.47 -15.91 11.01
CA PRO A 79 -1.03 -15.79 11.04
C PRO A 79 -0.55 -14.71 10.05
N ILE A 80 0.37 -13.88 10.49
CA ILE A 80 1.05 -12.88 9.63
C ILE A 80 2.42 -13.42 9.26
N VAL A 81 2.61 -13.56 7.94
CA VAL A 81 3.81 -14.18 7.38
C VAL A 81 4.60 -13.14 6.56
N SER A 82 5.93 -13.19 6.63
CA SER A 82 6.82 -12.35 5.85
C SER A 82 6.90 -12.80 4.37
N PRO A 83 7.43 -11.97 3.45
CA PRO A 83 7.74 -12.40 2.09
C PRO A 83 8.64 -13.64 2.01
N ASN A 84 9.48 -13.84 3.00
CA ASN A 84 10.44 -14.95 3.06
C ASN A 84 9.85 -16.24 3.65
N GLY A 85 8.62 -16.18 4.16
CA GLY A 85 7.97 -17.31 4.80
C GLY A 85 8.13 -17.38 6.33
N ASP A 86 8.75 -16.35 6.94
CA ASP A 86 8.85 -16.30 8.40
C ASP A 86 7.50 -15.93 9.00
N VAL A 87 7.07 -16.64 10.03
CA VAL A 87 5.85 -16.32 10.77
C VAL A 87 6.16 -15.21 11.75
N LEU A 88 5.67 -14.00 11.44
CA LEU A 88 5.90 -12.79 12.24
C LEU A 88 4.94 -12.70 13.42
N VAL A 89 3.68 -13.13 13.24
CA VAL A 89 2.68 -13.25 14.29
C VAL A 89 1.90 -14.55 14.05
N ARG A 90 1.80 -15.42 15.06
CA ARG A 90 1.14 -16.72 14.87
C ARG A 90 -0.37 -16.64 14.82
N LYS A 91 -0.98 -15.77 15.61
CA LYS A 91 -2.43 -15.60 15.72
C LYS A 91 -2.76 -14.13 15.96
N LEU A 92 -3.16 -13.43 14.91
CA LEU A 92 -3.60 -12.05 15.02
C LEU A 92 -5.11 -11.99 15.06
N SER A 93 -5.67 -11.31 16.07
CA SER A 93 -7.11 -11.08 16.19
C SER A 93 -7.38 -9.63 16.55
N PHE A 94 -8.18 -8.94 15.73
CA PHE A 94 -8.65 -7.58 15.98
C PHE A 94 -9.88 -7.29 15.13
N THR A 95 -10.62 -6.24 15.50
CA THR A 95 -11.83 -5.82 14.77
C THR A 95 -11.87 -4.30 14.61
N VAL A 96 -12.15 -3.85 13.39
CA VAL A 96 -12.35 -2.44 13.02
C VAL A 96 -13.72 -2.31 12.36
N ASN A 97 -14.67 -1.69 13.07
CA ASN A 97 -15.99 -1.39 12.51
C ASN A 97 -15.95 -0.06 11.74
N PRO A 98 -16.89 0.20 10.84
CA PRO A 98 -17.04 1.52 10.23
C PRO A 98 -17.09 2.62 11.29
N GLY A 99 -16.23 3.63 11.16
CA GLY A 99 -16.09 4.73 12.12
C GLY A 99 -15.06 4.50 13.24
N ASP A 100 -14.60 3.26 13.47
CA ASP A 100 -13.53 2.95 14.42
C ASP A 100 -12.16 3.17 13.78
N HIS A 101 -11.52 4.30 14.02
CA HIS A 101 -10.20 4.57 13.47
C HIS A 101 -9.13 3.81 14.26
N LEU A 102 -8.28 3.05 13.52
CA LEU A 102 -7.22 2.20 14.08
C LEU A 102 -5.84 2.79 13.81
N LEU A 103 -5.06 3.00 14.86
CA LEU A 103 -3.63 3.27 14.77
C LEU A 103 -2.84 1.97 14.86
N ILE A 104 -1.90 1.76 13.95
CA ILE A 104 -1.02 0.58 13.93
C ILE A 104 0.42 1.05 14.15
N VAL A 105 1.03 0.53 15.20
CA VAL A 105 2.40 0.85 15.59
C VAL A 105 3.23 -0.41 15.80
N GLY A 106 4.55 -0.29 15.65
CA GLY A 106 5.47 -1.38 15.88
C GLY A 106 6.77 -1.22 15.10
N PRO A 107 7.82 -1.95 15.46
CA PRO A 107 9.11 -1.85 14.81
C PRO A 107 9.06 -2.24 13.33
N ASN A 108 10.12 -1.91 12.59
CA ASN A 108 10.23 -2.32 11.20
C ASN A 108 10.33 -3.85 11.11
N GLY A 109 9.67 -4.43 10.11
CA GLY A 109 9.68 -5.88 9.90
C GLY A 109 8.67 -6.68 10.74
N CYS A 110 7.92 -6.06 11.67
CA CYS A 110 6.97 -6.78 12.54
C CYS A 110 5.68 -7.29 11.85
N GLY A 111 5.49 -6.98 10.55
CA GLY A 111 4.35 -7.50 9.78
C GLY A 111 3.29 -6.49 9.36
N LYS A 112 3.47 -5.17 9.63
CA LYS A 112 2.49 -4.13 9.24
C LYS A 112 2.12 -4.18 7.75
N SER A 113 3.12 -4.16 6.88
CA SER A 113 2.89 -4.24 5.43
C SER A 113 2.35 -5.61 4.97
N SER A 114 2.68 -6.69 5.69
CA SER A 114 2.13 -8.02 5.42
C SER A 114 0.62 -8.07 5.71
N LEU A 115 0.19 -7.45 6.82
CA LEU A 115 -1.22 -7.29 7.16
C LEU A 115 -2.00 -6.61 6.03
N PHE A 116 -1.46 -5.52 5.47
CA PHE A 116 -2.14 -4.80 4.38
C PHE A 116 -2.19 -5.58 3.08
N ARG A 117 -1.17 -6.38 2.79
CA ARG A 117 -1.18 -7.26 1.62
C ARG A 117 -2.22 -8.37 1.73
N ILE A 118 -2.47 -8.87 2.95
CA ILE A 118 -3.58 -9.80 3.22
C ILE A 118 -4.92 -9.09 3.01
N LEU A 119 -5.10 -7.88 3.55
CA LEU A 119 -6.32 -7.09 3.34
C LEU A 119 -6.57 -6.77 1.86
N GLY A 120 -5.52 -6.42 1.13
CA GLY A 120 -5.56 -6.18 -0.31
C GLY A 120 -5.77 -7.43 -1.17
N GLY A 121 -5.80 -8.63 -0.56
CA GLY A 121 -5.91 -9.90 -1.30
C GLY A 121 -4.66 -10.26 -2.11
N LEU A 122 -3.54 -9.57 -1.87
CA LEU A 122 -2.27 -9.83 -2.55
C LEU A 122 -1.52 -11.04 -1.98
N TRP A 123 -1.84 -11.41 -0.76
CA TRP A 123 -1.24 -12.53 -0.05
C TRP A 123 -2.28 -13.49 0.48
N PRO A 124 -1.96 -14.81 0.51
CA PRO A 124 -2.88 -15.81 1.01
C PRO A 124 -3.07 -15.68 2.52
N VAL A 125 -4.21 -16.13 2.99
CA VAL A 125 -4.51 -16.32 4.40
C VAL A 125 -4.12 -17.75 4.77
N TYR A 126 -3.06 -17.93 5.53
CA TYR A 126 -2.54 -19.25 5.89
C TYR A 126 -3.31 -19.94 7.02
N GLY A 127 -4.16 -19.22 7.74
CA GLY A 127 -4.99 -19.78 8.81
C GLY A 127 -5.99 -18.75 9.32
N GLY A 128 -6.91 -19.19 10.18
CA GLY A 128 -7.92 -18.32 10.76
C GLY A 128 -8.96 -17.81 9.77
N THR A 129 -9.58 -16.69 10.11
CA THR A 129 -10.63 -16.07 9.28
C THR A 129 -10.38 -14.57 9.16
N VAL A 130 -10.43 -14.07 7.93
CA VAL A 130 -10.42 -12.63 7.61
C VAL A 130 -11.80 -12.25 7.10
N LYS A 131 -12.48 -11.35 7.81
CA LYS A 131 -13.67 -10.67 7.27
C LYS A 131 -13.25 -9.27 6.81
N LYS A 132 -13.65 -8.89 5.61
CA LYS A 132 -13.29 -7.60 5.04
C LYS A 132 -14.32 -7.13 4.02
N PRO A 133 -14.42 -5.80 3.79
CA PRO A 133 -15.23 -5.26 2.71
C PRO A 133 -14.72 -5.69 1.32
N PRO A 134 -15.56 -5.54 0.28
CA PRO A 134 -15.12 -5.66 -1.10
C PRO A 134 -13.90 -4.76 -1.37
N PHE A 135 -13.04 -5.17 -2.29
CA PHE A 135 -11.80 -4.45 -2.62
C PHE A 135 -12.03 -2.97 -2.98
N GLN A 136 -13.13 -2.67 -3.66
CA GLN A 136 -13.50 -1.31 -4.06
C GLN A 136 -13.81 -0.36 -2.88
N ASP A 137 -14.13 -0.91 -1.71
CA ASP A 137 -14.44 -0.15 -0.50
C ASP A 137 -13.19 0.10 0.37
N ILE A 138 -12.03 -0.44 -0.02
CA ILE A 138 -10.74 -0.27 0.68
C ILE A 138 -9.79 0.48 -0.23
N PHE A 139 -9.23 1.59 0.25
CA PHE A 139 -8.22 2.36 -0.47
C PHE A 139 -6.89 2.33 0.29
N TYR A 140 -5.81 1.97 -0.41
CA TYR A 140 -4.47 1.89 0.17
C TYR A 140 -3.58 3.02 -0.32
N ILE A 141 -3.03 3.79 0.61
CA ILE A 141 -2.05 4.83 0.34
C ILE A 141 -0.70 4.38 0.91
N PRO A 142 0.25 3.98 0.06
CA PRO A 142 1.58 3.57 0.50
C PRO A 142 2.43 4.77 0.91
N GLN A 143 3.50 4.51 1.64
CA GLN A 143 4.50 5.50 2.04
C GLN A 143 5.09 6.26 0.84
N ARG A 144 5.31 5.57 -0.28
CA ARG A 144 5.71 6.16 -1.56
C ARG A 144 4.59 5.97 -2.57
N PRO A 145 3.82 7.01 -2.84
CA PRO A 145 2.71 6.93 -3.78
C PRO A 145 3.18 6.56 -5.19
N TYR A 146 2.36 5.75 -5.85
CA TYR A 146 2.54 5.50 -7.27
C TYR A 146 2.11 6.74 -8.08
N LEU A 147 3.01 7.28 -8.86
CA LEU A 147 2.77 8.33 -9.85
C LEU A 147 3.32 7.83 -11.18
N SER A 148 2.46 7.82 -12.19
CA SER A 148 2.81 7.43 -13.55
C SER A 148 3.08 8.66 -14.40
N ARG A 149 3.70 8.45 -15.55
CA ARG A 149 3.65 9.43 -16.62
C ARG A 149 2.21 9.59 -17.12
N GLY A 150 1.81 10.83 -17.41
CA GLY A 150 0.47 11.14 -17.86
C GLY A 150 0.03 12.54 -17.43
N THR A 151 -1.26 12.83 -17.53
CA THR A 151 -1.79 14.14 -17.16
C THR A 151 -1.92 14.33 -15.67
N LEU A 152 -1.90 15.59 -15.19
CA LEU A 152 -2.15 15.92 -13.79
C LEU A 152 -3.51 15.37 -13.33
N ARG A 153 -4.55 15.51 -14.16
CA ARG A 153 -5.88 14.95 -13.88
C ARG A 153 -5.81 13.46 -13.60
N GLN A 154 -5.07 12.68 -14.41
CA GLN A 154 -4.90 11.25 -14.21
C GLN A 154 -4.19 10.91 -12.88
N GLN A 155 -3.29 11.77 -12.40
CA GLN A 155 -2.67 11.54 -11.10
C GLN A 155 -3.67 11.65 -9.94
N VAL A 156 -4.62 12.57 -10.03
CA VAL A 156 -5.62 12.80 -8.97
C VAL A 156 -6.72 11.75 -8.97
N ILE A 157 -7.20 11.34 -10.16
CA ILE A 157 -8.32 10.39 -10.26
C ILE A 157 -7.88 8.92 -10.24
N TYR A 158 -6.57 8.61 -10.27
CA TYR A 158 -6.07 7.23 -10.29
C TYR A 158 -6.69 6.36 -9.18
N PRO A 159 -7.12 5.12 -9.46
CA PRO A 159 -6.97 4.36 -10.73
C PRO A 159 -8.04 4.62 -11.80
N ASP A 160 -9.02 5.49 -11.57
CA ASP A 160 -10.02 5.81 -12.56
C ASP A 160 -9.39 6.46 -13.81
N GLY A 161 -10.04 6.29 -14.95
CA GLY A 161 -9.79 7.09 -16.14
C GLY A 161 -10.74 8.29 -16.24
N VAL A 162 -10.50 9.16 -17.22
CA VAL A 162 -11.33 10.36 -17.44
C VAL A 162 -12.79 10.00 -17.77
N ARG A 163 -13.03 8.83 -18.38
CA ARG A 163 -14.39 8.37 -18.70
C ARG A 163 -15.16 8.03 -17.43
N GLU A 164 -14.54 7.31 -16.50
CA GLU A 164 -15.11 6.94 -15.20
C GLU A 164 -15.38 8.19 -14.35
N MET A 165 -14.44 9.15 -14.32
CA MET A 165 -14.61 10.42 -13.64
C MET A 165 -15.87 11.16 -14.15
N ARG A 166 -16.02 11.28 -15.48
CA ARG A 166 -17.18 11.93 -16.09
C ARG A 166 -18.48 11.16 -15.85
N ALA A 167 -18.43 9.83 -15.86
CA ALA A 167 -19.59 8.99 -15.54
C ALA A 167 -20.07 9.16 -14.10
N LYS A 168 -19.15 9.49 -13.18
CA LYS A 168 -19.46 9.87 -11.78
C LYS A 168 -19.99 11.31 -11.65
N GLY A 169 -20.06 12.08 -12.74
CA GLY A 169 -20.48 13.49 -12.74
C GLY A 169 -19.44 14.45 -12.14
N ILE A 170 -18.20 14.00 -11.97
CA ILE A 170 -17.12 14.79 -11.37
C ILE A 170 -16.45 15.64 -12.46
N THR A 171 -16.25 16.91 -12.15
CA THR A 171 -15.66 17.92 -13.02
C THR A 171 -14.27 18.35 -12.56
N ASP A 172 -13.57 19.13 -13.39
CA ASP A 172 -12.28 19.72 -13.00
C ASP A 172 -12.41 20.71 -11.82
N ALA A 173 -13.59 21.34 -11.64
CA ALA A 173 -13.86 22.18 -10.48
C ALA A 173 -13.92 21.36 -9.18
N ASP A 174 -14.54 20.19 -9.21
CA ASP A 174 -14.57 19.28 -8.05
C ASP A 174 -13.16 18.77 -7.73
N LEU A 175 -12.34 18.48 -8.76
CA LEU A 175 -10.93 18.10 -8.55
C LEU A 175 -10.11 19.25 -7.95
N TYR A 176 -10.40 20.49 -8.35
CA TYR A 176 -9.74 21.66 -7.77
C TYR A 176 -10.05 21.82 -6.28
N GLU A 177 -11.32 21.61 -5.88
CA GLU A 177 -11.71 21.58 -4.46
C GLU A 177 -10.96 20.50 -3.69
N VAL A 178 -10.82 19.31 -4.26
CA VAL A 178 -10.04 18.21 -3.66
C VAL A 178 -8.57 18.60 -3.47
N LEU A 179 -7.95 19.26 -4.46
CA LEU A 179 -6.57 19.74 -4.34
C LEU A 179 -6.43 20.88 -3.32
N SER A 180 -7.44 21.74 -3.19
CA SER A 180 -7.46 22.82 -2.19
C SER A 180 -7.49 22.29 -0.76
N VAL A 181 -8.17 21.18 -0.51
CA VAL A 181 -8.18 20.51 0.81
C VAL A 181 -6.77 20.09 1.24
N VAL A 182 -5.94 19.69 0.30
CA VAL A 182 -4.55 19.27 0.55
C VAL A 182 -3.53 20.38 0.26
N GLU A 183 -4.00 21.59 -0.02
CA GLU A 183 -3.19 22.81 -0.26
C GLU A 183 -2.16 22.63 -1.40
N ILE A 184 -2.58 22.07 -2.53
CA ILE A 184 -1.73 21.90 -3.73
C ILE A 184 -2.43 22.35 -5.02
N GLU A 185 -3.50 23.13 -4.93
CA GLU A 185 -4.22 23.65 -6.08
C GLU A 185 -3.31 24.43 -7.04
N SER A 186 -2.25 25.06 -6.54
CA SER A 186 -1.27 25.78 -7.37
C SER A 186 -0.53 24.89 -8.39
N VAL A 187 -0.60 23.57 -8.25
CA VAL A 187 -0.02 22.64 -9.25
C VAL A 187 -0.79 22.74 -10.59
N VAL A 188 -2.08 23.13 -10.55
CA VAL A 188 -2.91 23.34 -11.74
C VAL A 188 -2.49 24.59 -12.52
N ASP A 189 -1.86 25.56 -11.86
CA ASP A 189 -1.38 26.82 -12.51
C ASP A 189 -0.14 26.60 -13.39
N ARG A 190 0.44 25.41 -13.38
CA ARG A 190 1.55 25.06 -14.25
C ARG A 190 1.13 25.06 -15.74
N PRO A 191 2.06 25.29 -16.67
CA PRO A 191 1.77 25.21 -18.10
C PRO A 191 1.09 23.88 -18.46
N GLY A 192 -0.04 23.95 -19.17
CA GLY A 192 -0.85 22.78 -19.53
C GLY A 192 -1.98 22.45 -18.53
N GLY A 193 -1.96 23.00 -17.32
CA GLY A 193 -3.02 22.83 -16.33
C GLY A 193 -3.33 21.36 -16.03
N TRP A 194 -4.60 20.98 -16.05
CA TRP A 194 -5.05 19.61 -15.85
C TRP A 194 -4.53 18.61 -16.88
N ASP A 195 -4.25 19.07 -18.09
CA ASP A 195 -3.78 18.25 -19.21
C ASP A 195 -2.25 18.30 -19.37
N ALA A 196 -1.53 18.95 -18.44
CA ALA A 196 -0.07 18.91 -18.39
C ALA A 196 0.41 17.46 -18.26
N GLU A 197 1.23 17.00 -19.19
CA GLU A 197 1.82 15.66 -19.20
C GLU A 197 3.28 15.74 -18.73
N GLU A 198 3.56 15.05 -17.62
CA GLU A 198 4.88 15.05 -16.99
C GLU A 198 5.21 13.67 -16.42
N GLU A 199 6.48 13.44 -16.11
CA GLU A 199 6.91 12.39 -15.21
C GLU A 199 6.74 12.88 -13.77
N TRP A 200 5.52 12.81 -13.24
CA TRP A 200 5.11 13.44 -11.99
C TRP A 200 5.93 13.02 -10.79
N ARG A 201 6.50 11.82 -10.82
CA ARG A 201 7.37 11.30 -9.79
C ARG A 201 8.65 12.14 -9.64
N ASP A 202 9.17 12.67 -10.76
CA ASP A 202 10.42 13.43 -10.78
C ASP A 202 10.18 14.93 -10.62
N VAL A 203 8.99 15.40 -11.01
CA VAL A 203 8.60 16.81 -10.96
C VAL A 203 8.10 17.26 -9.59
N LEU A 204 7.46 16.33 -8.83
CA LEU A 204 6.87 16.66 -7.54
C LEU A 204 7.80 16.26 -6.38
N SER A 205 7.92 17.15 -5.38
CA SER A 205 8.57 16.81 -4.12
C SER A 205 7.82 15.69 -3.37
N GLY A 206 8.49 14.98 -2.48
CA GLY A 206 7.86 13.90 -1.71
C GLY A 206 6.60 14.33 -0.95
N GLY A 207 6.59 15.53 -0.38
CA GLY A 207 5.40 16.08 0.28
C GLY A 207 4.24 16.33 -0.69
N LEU A 208 4.50 16.85 -1.90
CA LEU A 208 3.47 17.02 -2.92
C LEU A 208 2.94 15.68 -3.43
N GLN A 209 3.80 14.68 -3.58
CA GLN A 209 3.38 13.32 -3.95
C GLN A 209 2.44 12.71 -2.91
N GLN A 210 2.74 12.87 -1.60
CA GLN A 210 1.88 12.40 -0.52
C GLN A 210 0.54 13.14 -0.50
N ARG A 211 0.53 14.45 -0.76
CA ARG A 211 -0.70 15.24 -0.87
C ARG A 211 -1.57 14.81 -2.06
N ILE A 212 -0.99 14.50 -3.23
CA ILE A 212 -1.74 13.92 -4.36
C ILE A 212 -2.35 12.56 -3.99
N ALA A 213 -1.63 11.71 -3.26
CA ALA A 213 -2.19 10.45 -2.80
C ALA A 213 -3.38 10.64 -1.85
N MET A 214 -3.33 11.65 -0.98
CA MET A 214 -4.48 12.01 -0.14
C MET A 214 -5.63 12.63 -0.94
N ALA A 215 -5.32 13.41 -1.99
CA ALA A 215 -6.34 13.90 -2.92
C ALA A 215 -7.11 12.75 -3.59
N ARG A 216 -6.42 11.66 -3.96
CA ARG A 216 -7.08 10.43 -4.45
C ARG A 216 -8.07 9.86 -3.46
N LEU A 217 -7.72 9.83 -2.18
CA LEU A 217 -8.63 9.37 -1.12
C LEU A 217 -9.91 10.20 -1.10
N PHE A 218 -9.78 11.52 -1.19
CA PHE A 218 -10.94 12.43 -1.18
C PHE A 218 -11.77 12.36 -2.46
N TYR A 219 -11.14 12.05 -3.58
CA TYR A 219 -11.83 11.78 -4.85
C TYR A 219 -12.64 10.47 -4.78
N HIS A 220 -12.05 9.37 -4.31
CA HIS A 220 -12.69 8.06 -4.29
C HIS A 220 -13.68 7.85 -3.15
N ARG A 221 -13.50 8.51 -2.00
CA ARG A 221 -14.35 8.43 -0.81
C ARG A 221 -14.65 6.98 -0.37
N PRO A 222 -13.63 6.14 -0.17
CA PRO A 222 -13.82 4.75 0.21
C PRO A 222 -14.38 4.62 1.63
N LYS A 223 -14.96 3.46 1.98
CA LYS A 223 -15.39 3.18 3.35
C LYS A 223 -14.20 3.03 4.31
N PHE A 224 -13.12 2.42 3.83
CA PHE A 224 -11.89 2.21 4.60
C PHE A 224 -10.68 2.75 3.84
N ALA A 225 -9.78 3.41 4.56
CA ALA A 225 -8.49 3.84 4.02
C ALA A 225 -7.36 3.30 4.88
N ILE A 226 -6.40 2.67 4.22
CA ILE A 226 -5.14 2.22 4.82
C ILE A 226 -4.08 3.25 4.49
N LEU A 227 -3.54 3.90 5.52
CA LEU A 227 -2.57 4.99 5.41
C LEU A 227 -1.22 4.51 5.95
N ASP A 228 -0.27 4.19 5.07
CA ASP A 228 1.04 3.67 5.44
C ASP A 228 2.08 4.80 5.42
N GLU A 229 2.31 5.43 6.57
CA GLU A 229 3.23 6.58 6.77
C GLU A 229 3.09 7.69 5.72
N CYS A 230 1.89 7.84 5.16
CA CYS A 230 1.61 8.68 3.99
C CYS A 230 1.64 10.20 4.27
N THR A 231 1.81 10.62 5.53
CA THR A 231 1.92 12.03 5.94
C THR A 231 3.30 12.38 6.51
N SER A 232 4.28 11.51 6.33
CA SER A 232 5.63 11.70 6.90
C SER A 232 6.36 12.96 6.39
N SER A 233 6.02 13.43 5.18
CA SER A 233 6.64 14.59 4.53
C SER A 233 5.73 15.82 4.48
N VAL A 234 4.64 15.86 5.25
CA VAL A 234 3.73 17.01 5.32
C VAL A 234 3.78 17.67 6.70
N THR A 235 3.38 18.94 6.77
CA THR A 235 3.32 19.70 8.03
C THR A 235 2.17 19.24 8.92
N LEU A 236 2.22 19.56 10.21
CA LEU A 236 1.17 19.16 11.17
C LEU A 236 -0.19 19.80 10.86
N GLU A 237 -0.18 21.02 10.32
CA GLU A 237 -1.40 21.74 9.93
C GLU A 237 -2.12 21.00 8.78
N ILE A 238 -1.39 20.65 7.75
CA ILE A 238 -1.91 19.92 6.59
C ILE A 238 -2.35 18.50 7.00
N GLU A 239 -1.54 17.82 7.82
CA GLU A 239 -1.87 16.51 8.38
C GLU A 239 -3.22 16.57 9.13
N LYS A 240 -3.43 17.60 9.96
CA LYS A 240 -4.70 17.82 10.66
C LYS A 240 -5.87 17.93 9.69
N VAL A 241 -5.76 18.81 8.68
CA VAL A 241 -6.83 19.01 7.69
C VAL A 241 -7.14 17.71 6.95
N MET A 242 -6.13 16.95 6.53
CA MET A 242 -6.31 15.67 5.85
C MET A 242 -7.09 14.65 6.70
N TYR A 243 -6.70 14.46 7.97
CA TYR A 243 -7.36 13.49 8.85
C TYR A 243 -8.77 13.91 9.23
N GLU A 244 -8.99 15.21 9.53
CA GLU A 244 -10.32 15.73 9.84
C GLU A 244 -11.25 15.64 8.63
N THR A 245 -10.76 15.93 7.42
CA THR A 245 -11.56 15.82 6.20
C THR A 245 -11.92 14.37 5.90
N ALA A 246 -10.98 13.43 6.00
CA ALA A 246 -11.25 12.01 5.79
C ALA A 246 -12.33 11.51 6.77
N LYS A 247 -12.27 11.92 8.03
CA LYS A 247 -13.30 11.59 9.04
C LYS A 247 -14.66 12.21 8.72
N LYS A 248 -14.70 13.48 8.30
CA LYS A 248 -15.94 14.16 7.87
C LYS A 248 -16.61 13.48 6.68
N LEU A 249 -15.81 12.91 5.77
CA LEU A 249 -16.29 12.14 4.62
C LEU A 249 -16.77 10.73 4.99
N GLY A 250 -16.67 10.32 6.26
CA GLY A 250 -17.11 9.02 6.74
C GLY A 250 -16.15 7.87 6.46
N THR A 251 -14.92 8.18 6.00
CA THR A 251 -13.90 7.15 5.75
C THR A 251 -13.30 6.65 7.07
N THR A 252 -13.29 5.34 7.27
CA THR A 252 -12.64 4.70 8.42
C THR A 252 -11.15 4.56 8.17
N LEU A 253 -10.32 5.09 9.07
CA LEU A 253 -8.88 5.16 8.88
C LEU A 253 -8.16 4.03 9.61
N MET A 254 -7.28 3.33 8.91
CA MET A 254 -6.28 2.41 9.46
C MET A 254 -4.90 2.99 9.16
N THR A 255 -4.26 3.57 10.16
CA THR A 255 -3.03 4.36 9.96
C THR A 255 -1.83 3.66 10.57
N VAL A 256 -0.79 3.44 9.77
CA VAL A 256 0.55 3.13 10.27
C VAL A 256 1.32 4.42 10.44
N SER A 257 1.73 4.73 11.64
CA SER A 257 2.58 5.87 11.91
C SER A 257 3.25 5.79 13.27
N HIS A 258 4.43 6.38 13.37
CA HIS A 258 5.14 6.60 14.63
C HIS A 258 4.91 7.99 15.21
N ARG A 259 4.12 8.85 14.51
CA ARG A 259 3.87 10.24 14.91
C ARG A 259 2.79 10.29 16.01
N ARG A 260 3.15 10.86 17.16
CA ARG A 260 2.22 11.07 18.30
C ARG A 260 1.08 12.04 17.95
N SER A 261 1.30 12.97 17.02
CA SER A 261 0.27 13.92 16.54
C SER A 261 -0.99 13.24 16.01
N LEU A 262 -0.86 12.02 15.51
CA LEU A 262 -1.96 11.25 14.93
C LEU A 262 -2.79 10.47 15.94
N TRP A 263 -2.32 10.28 17.18
CA TRP A 263 -3.02 9.49 18.19
C TRP A 263 -4.43 10.04 18.49
N LYS A 264 -4.59 11.35 18.52
CA LYS A 264 -5.88 12.01 18.77
C LYS A 264 -6.97 11.73 17.71
N TYR A 265 -6.59 11.26 16.53
CA TYR A 265 -7.53 10.94 15.46
C TYR A 265 -8.03 9.49 15.49
N HIS A 266 -7.49 8.65 16.38
CA HIS A 266 -7.75 7.22 16.43
C HIS A 266 -8.33 6.81 17.78
N GLN A 267 -9.26 5.84 17.77
CA GLN A 267 -9.92 5.31 18.97
C GLN A 267 -9.33 3.97 19.40
N LYS A 268 -8.68 3.25 18.49
CA LYS A 268 -8.08 1.93 18.73
C LYS A 268 -6.62 1.91 18.34
N ILE A 269 -5.86 1.07 19.00
CA ILE A 269 -4.45 0.84 18.68
C ILE A 269 -4.17 -0.65 18.55
N LEU A 270 -3.42 -1.00 17.51
CA LEU A 270 -2.79 -2.31 17.31
C LEU A 270 -1.28 -2.11 17.38
N GLN A 271 -0.68 -2.56 18.45
CA GLN A 271 0.74 -2.40 18.69
C GLN A 271 1.45 -3.75 18.62
N PHE A 272 2.41 -3.87 17.70
CA PHE A 272 3.28 -5.03 17.59
C PHE A 272 4.56 -4.83 18.43
N ASP A 273 5.02 -5.89 19.10
CA ASP A 273 6.26 -5.88 19.87
C ASP A 273 7.52 -6.24 19.04
N GLY A 274 7.31 -6.78 17.83
CA GLY A 274 8.40 -7.25 16.95
C GLY A 274 8.94 -8.64 17.31
N GLN A 275 8.37 -9.31 18.30
CA GLN A 275 8.74 -10.65 18.76
C GLN A 275 7.62 -11.67 18.57
N GLY A 276 6.61 -11.31 17.77
CA GLY A 276 5.44 -12.14 17.48
C GLY A 276 4.23 -11.88 18.37
N GLY A 277 4.36 -11.02 19.37
CA GLY A 277 3.28 -10.54 20.23
C GLY A 277 2.66 -9.24 19.71
N TYR A 278 1.45 -8.95 20.16
CA TYR A 278 0.76 -7.71 19.88
C TYR A 278 -0.22 -7.34 20.99
N ILE A 279 -0.60 -6.07 21.02
CA ILE A 279 -1.66 -5.55 21.90
C ILE A 279 -2.70 -4.88 21.01
N PHE A 280 -3.97 -5.25 21.18
CA PHE A 280 -5.10 -4.55 20.56
C PHE A 280 -6.02 -4.02 21.65
N THR A 281 -6.19 -2.69 21.71
CA THR A 281 -6.96 -2.04 22.78
C THR A 281 -7.54 -0.70 22.32
N GLY A 282 -8.43 -0.11 23.11
CA GLY A 282 -8.84 1.28 22.98
C GLY A 282 -7.65 2.21 23.21
N LEU A 283 -7.57 3.28 22.45
CA LEU A 283 -6.54 4.30 22.55
C LEU A 283 -7.05 5.49 23.38
N ASP A 284 -6.64 5.54 24.64
CA ASP A 284 -6.81 6.72 25.50
C ASP A 284 -5.53 7.58 25.41
N TRP A 285 -5.48 8.41 24.38
CA TRP A 285 -4.32 9.22 24.09
C TRP A 285 -4.02 10.28 25.15
N GLU A 286 -5.05 10.80 25.86
CA GLU A 286 -4.88 11.80 26.92
C GLU A 286 -4.19 11.20 28.14
N ARG A 287 -4.55 10.01 28.53
CA ARG A 287 -3.88 9.28 29.64
C ARG A 287 -2.44 8.93 29.31
N ARG A 288 -2.17 8.49 28.08
CA ARG A 288 -0.80 8.09 27.68
C ARG A 288 0.15 9.26 27.59
N LEU A 289 -0.30 10.41 27.09
CA LEU A 289 0.53 11.62 27.06
C LEU A 289 0.90 12.11 28.48
N LYS A 290 0.02 11.92 29.46
CA LYS A 290 0.28 12.31 30.87
C LYS A 290 1.19 11.34 31.63
N LEU A 291 1.34 10.12 31.16
CA LEU A 291 2.22 9.13 31.80
C LEU A 291 3.68 9.17 31.29
N GLU A 292 3.93 9.92 30.23
CA GLU A 292 5.26 10.08 29.62
C GLU A 292 5.86 11.49 29.82
N GLU A 293 5.16 12.39 30.53
CA GLU A 293 5.69 13.63 31.13
C GLU A 293 6.29 13.33 32.50
#